data_e9843e36c736c0b763b83c71feb23787
#
_entry.id   e9843e36c736c0b763b83c71feb23787
#
_cell.length_a   1.000
_cell.length_b   1.000
_cell.length_c   1.000
_cell.angle_alpha   90.00
_cell.angle_beta   90.00
_cell.angle_gamma   90.00
#
_symmetry.space_group_name_H-M   'P 1'
#
loop_
_entity.id
_entity.type
_entity.pdbx_description
1 polymer ?
#
loop_
_entity_poly.entity_id
_entity_poly.type
_entity_poly.pdbx_seq_one_letter_code
_entity_poly.pdbx_strand_id
1 'polypeptide(L)'
;MLSKIFKLVSIIIFFLYQNSLHSKTTADVDFNPKYLSNYFSALLAYDNQNNNEAIKYFNSSKNLIKKHDKFLKKYVFSLVLNGQVKDAIKQIKSSKNKNSTNFFEAYVLLLVDSLQKQKFEKSDLILNELQKFQNYGTYQFVIYETLKNYKNLF
;
A
#
# COMPACT_ATOMS: atom_id res chain seq x y z
N MET A 1 -26.40 60.63 -2.60
CA MET A 1 -26.58 59.63 -3.69
C MET A 1 -25.23 59.11 -4.20
N LEU A 2 -24.24 59.95 -4.42
CA LEU A 2 -22.89 59.56 -4.90
C LEU A 2 -22.18 58.53 -4.02
N SER A 3 -22.30 58.61 -2.68
CA SER A 3 -21.63 57.70 -1.72
C SER A 3 -22.15 56.27 -1.81
N LYS A 4 -23.42 56.05 -2.15
CA LYS A 4 -23.99 54.72 -2.33
C LYS A 4 -23.53 54.05 -3.64
N ILE A 5 -23.39 54.89 -4.70
CA ILE A 5 -22.91 54.44 -6.00
C ILE A 5 -21.44 54.03 -5.89
N PHE A 6 -20.61 54.79 -5.15
CA PHE A 6 -19.18 54.51 -4.94
C PHE A 6 -18.98 53.18 -4.18
N LYS A 7 -19.79 52.89 -3.16
CA LYS A 7 -19.77 51.64 -2.44
C LYS A 7 -20.17 50.43 -3.33
N LEU A 8 -21.15 50.63 -4.19
CA LEU A 8 -21.60 49.56 -5.10
C LEU A 8 -20.52 49.25 -6.16
N VAL A 9 -19.87 50.28 -6.72
CA VAL A 9 -18.80 50.10 -7.68
C VAL A 9 -17.56 49.45 -7.01
N SER A 10 -17.25 49.77 -5.77
CA SER A 10 -16.15 49.18 -5.01
C SER A 10 -16.37 47.66 -4.75
N ILE A 11 -17.63 47.26 -4.46
CA ILE A 11 -17.98 45.84 -4.29
C ILE A 11 -17.85 45.06 -5.61
N ILE A 12 -18.31 45.68 -6.73
CA ILE A 12 -18.20 45.04 -8.05
C ILE A 12 -16.74 44.85 -8.45
N ILE A 13 -15.88 45.89 -8.22
CA ILE A 13 -14.45 45.79 -8.46
C ILE A 13 -13.81 44.71 -7.61
N PHE A 14 -14.20 44.54 -6.33
CA PHE A 14 -13.69 43.49 -5.45
C PHE A 14 -14.02 42.09 -5.95
N PHE A 15 -15.22 41.87 -6.47
CA PHE A 15 -15.62 40.60 -7.08
C PHE A 15 -14.92 40.34 -8.44
N LEU A 16 -14.58 41.37 -9.22
CA LEU A 16 -13.86 41.22 -10.47
C LEU A 16 -12.37 40.94 -10.26
N TYR A 17 -11.81 41.35 -9.11
CA TYR A 17 -10.41 41.05 -8.71
C TYR A 17 -10.26 39.73 -7.97
N GLN A 18 -11.27 38.86 -7.90
CA GLN A 18 -11.06 37.49 -7.52
C GLN A 18 -10.25 36.81 -8.64
N ASN A 19 -8.95 37.04 -8.63
CA ASN A 19 -8.00 36.24 -9.36
C ASN A 19 -8.33 34.79 -9.04
N SER A 20 -8.76 34.06 -10.05
CA SER A 20 -8.83 32.60 -9.96
C SER A 20 -7.53 32.16 -9.32
N LEU A 21 -7.58 31.66 -8.10
CA LEU A 21 -6.48 30.91 -7.50
C LEU A 21 -6.26 29.72 -8.43
N HIS A 22 -5.54 29.95 -9.51
CA HIS A 22 -4.88 28.90 -10.25
C HIS A 22 -3.85 28.37 -9.25
N SER A 23 -4.30 27.43 -8.41
CA SER A 23 -3.38 26.47 -7.86
C SER A 23 -2.60 25.96 -9.07
N LYS A 24 -1.35 26.41 -9.20
CA LYS A 24 -0.37 25.69 -9.98
C LYS A 24 -0.27 24.32 -9.28
N THR A 25 -1.18 23.42 -9.63
CA THR A 25 -0.86 22.02 -9.58
C THR A 25 0.36 21.91 -10.49
N THR A 26 1.55 21.87 -9.92
CA THR A 26 2.60 21.05 -10.49
C THR A 26 1.97 19.68 -10.53
N ALA A 27 1.17 19.44 -11.56
CA ALA A 27 0.63 18.15 -11.87
C ALA A 27 1.87 17.30 -12.11
N ASP A 28 2.25 16.60 -11.05
CA ASP A 28 3.04 15.41 -11.22
C ASP A 28 2.24 14.61 -12.27
N VAL A 29 2.77 14.50 -13.48
CA VAL A 29 2.12 14.09 -14.75
C VAL A 29 1.37 12.74 -14.63
N ASP A 30 1.37 12.14 -13.46
CA ASP A 30 0.91 10.79 -13.14
C ASP A 30 -0.23 10.72 -12.11
N PHE A 31 -0.82 11.85 -11.67
CA PHE A 31 -1.95 11.81 -10.75
C PHE A 31 -3.26 11.58 -11.50
N ASN A 32 -3.74 10.34 -11.52
CA ASN A 32 -5.06 10.02 -12.00
C ASN A 32 -6.03 9.83 -10.81
N PRO A 33 -7.03 10.72 -10.63
CA PRO A 33 -8.01 10.62 -9.54
C PRO A 33 -8.73 9.26 -9.49
N LYS A 34 -8.88 8.59 -10.63
CA LYS A 34 -9.49 7.26 -10.73
C LYS A 34 -8.68 6.21 -9.96
N TYR A 35 -7.34 6.27 -9.99
CA TYR A 35 -6.53 5.34 -9.21
C TYR A 35 -6.70 5.53 -7.72
N LEU A 36 -6.81 6.79 -7.26
CA LEU A 36 -7.05 7.10 -5.87
C LEU A 36 -8.45 6.63 -5.42
N SER A 37 -9.47 6.90 -6.22
CA SER A 37 -10.84 6.41 -5.97
C SER A 37 -10.89 4.89 -5.86
N ASN A 38 -10.27 4.17 -6.82
CA ASN A 38 -10.18 2.71 -6.76
C ASN A 38 -9.41 2.22 -5.53
N TYR A 39 -8.35 2.92 -5.12
CA TYR A 39 -7.61 2.56 -3.91
C TYR A 39 -8.47 2.68 -2.66
N PHE A 40 -9.23 3.77 -2.50
CA PHE A 40 -10.17 3.91 -1.38
C PHE A 40 -11.28 2.86 -1.41
N SER A 41 -11.82 2.55 -2.59
CA SER A 41 -12.79 1.45 -2.75
C SER A 41 -12.17 0.09 -2.35
N ALA A 42 -10.89 -0.14 -2.69
CA ALA A 42 -10.17 -1.32 -2.27
C ALA A 42 -10.03 -1.43 -0.74
N LEU A 43 -9.70 -0.31 -0.08
CA LEU A 43 -9.60 -0.27 1.38
C LEU A 43 -10.94 -0.56 2.04
N LEU A 44 -12.01 0.06 1.56
CA LEU A 44 -13.36 -0.15 2.08
C LEU A 44 -13.80 -1.60 1.91
N ALA A 45 -13.58 -2.19 0.72
CA ALA A 45 -13.90 -3.59 0.46
C ALA A 45 -13.08 -4.54 1.36
N TYR A 46 -11.79 -4.25 1.55
CA TYR A 46 -10.92 -5.00 2.45
C TYR A 46 -11.40 -4.95 3.91
N ASP A 47 -11.72 -3.76 4.42
CA ASP A 47 -12.19 -3.56 5.79
C ASP A 47 -13.56 -4.23 6.03
N ASN A 48 -14.39 -4.34 4.98
CA ASN A 48 -15.64 -5.12 4.97
C ASN A 48 -15.43 -6.63 4.71
N GLN A 49 -14.18 -7.12 4.71
CA GLN A 49 -13.82 -8.52 4.46
C GLN A 49 -14.23 -9.05 3.05
N ASN A 50 -14.58 -8.17 2.14
CA ASN A 50 -14.85 -8.52 0.74
C ASN A 50 -13.54 -8.54 -0.07
N ASN A 51 -12.70 -9.54 0.20
CA ASN A 51 -11.36 -9.63 -0.36
C ASN A 51 -11.37 -9.76 -1.89
N ASN A 52 -12.37 -10.40 -2.48
CA ASN A 52 -12.48 -10.54 -3.93
C ASN A 52 -12.68 -9.17 -4.61
N GLU A 53 -13.57 -8.35 -4.06
CA GLU A 53 -13.80 -6.99 -4.55
C GLU A 53 -12.58 -6.09 -4.29
N ALA A 54 -11.97 -6.20 -3.09
CA ALA A 54 -10.75 -5.48 -2.75
C ALA A 54 -9.64 -5.74 -3.78
N ILE A 55 -9.42 -7.00 -4.18
CA ILE A 55 -8.42 -7.38 -5.18
C ILE A 55 -8.70 -6.71 -6.53
N LYS A 56 -9.95 -6.64 -6.99
CA LYS A 56 -10.31 -5.96 -8.24
C LYS A 56 -9.93 -4.49 -8.22
N TYR A 57 -10.26 -3.79 -7.13
CA TYR A 57 -9.94 -2.38 -6.97
C TYR A 57 -8.44 -2.13 -6.77
N PHE A 58 -7.72 -2.98 -6.01
CA PHE A 58 -6.26 -2.90 -5.93
C PHE A 58 -5.60 -3.11 -7.29
N ASN A 59 -6.08 -4.06 -8.09
CA ASN A 59 -5.59 -4.27 -9.46
C ASN A 59 -5.77 -3.03 -10.34
N SER A 60 -6.91 -2.37 -10.22
CA SER A 60 -7.21 -1.14 -10.99
C SER A 60 -6.42 0.08 -10.54
N SER A 61 -5.79 0.03 -9.36
CA SER A 61 -5.01 1.13 -8.77
C SER A 61 -3.53 0.80 -8.60
N LYS A 62 -3.01 -0.24 -9.24
CA LYS A 62 -1.61 -0.72 -9.10
C LYS A 62 -0.53 0.34 -9.32
N ASN A 63 -0.81 1.38 -10.08
CA ASN A 63 0.13 2.49 -10.30
C ASN A 63 0.49 3.21 -8.98
N LEU A 64 -0.35 3.09 -7.93
CA LEU A 64 -0.09 3.67 -6.61
C LEU A 64 0.88 2.84 -5.74
N ILE A 65 1.21 1.61 -6.11
CA ILE A 65 2.14 0.75 -5.33
C ILE A 65 3.48 1.45 -5.09
N LYS A 66 3.97 2.20 -6.09
CA LYS A 66 5.25 2.91 -5.99
C LYS A 66 5.17 4.18 -5.15
N LYS A 67 3.98 4.74 -4.99
CA LYS A 67 3.74 6.05 -4.36
C LYS A 67 3.18 5.93 -2.94
N HIS A 68 2.72 4.73 -2.54
CA HIS A 68 2.04 4.53 -1.25
C HIS A 68 2.53 3.26 -0.55
N ASP A 69 3.36 3.40 0.47
CA ASP A 69 4.03 2.28 1.14
C ASP A 69 3.07 1.22 1.71
N LYS A 70 1.89 1.65 2.19
CA LYS A 70 0.89 0.74 2.77
C LYS A 70 0.05 -0.01 1.74
N PHE A 71 0.10 0.39 0.45
CA PHE A 71 -0.69 -0.23 -0.62
C PHE A 71 -0.41 -1.72 -0.73
N LEU A 72 0.87 -2.07 -0.89
CA LEU A 72 1.28 -3.45 -1.12
C LEU A 72 0.86 -4.37 0.02
N LYS A 73 1.00 -3.92 1.28
CA LYS A 73 0.63 -4.72 2.45
C LYS A 73 -0.85 -5.11 2.41
N LYS A 74 -1.76 -4.15 2.22
CA LYS A 74 -3.21 -4.41 2.16
C LYS A 74 -3.59 -5.28 0.96
N TYR A 75 -2.96 -5.04 -0.20
CA TYR A 75 -3.19 -5.85 -1.40
C TYR A 75 -2.75 -7.30 -1.20
N VAL A 76 -1.56 -7.53 -0.64
CA VAL A 76 -1.05 -8.86 -0.29
C VAL A 76 -1.98 -9.57 0.66
N PHE A 77 -2.47 -8.90 1.70
CA PHE A 77 -3.44 -9.48 2.63
C PHE A 77 -4.74 -9.88 1.92
N SER A 78 -5.29 -9.02 1.07
CA SER A 78 -6.50 -9.37 0.30
C SER A 78 -6.30 -10.63 -0.54
N LEU A 79 -5.13 -10.77 -1.20
CA LEU A 79 -4.78 -11.94 -1.98
C LEU A 79 -4.68 -13.21 -1.11
N VAL A 80 -3.99 -13.13 0.03
CA VAL A 80 -3.83 -14.26 0.95
C VAL A 80 -5.18 -14.71 1.52
N LEU A 81 -5.99 -13.75 1.99
CA LEU A 81 -7.31 -14.02 2.55
C LEU A 81 -8.29 -14.58 1.52
N ASN A 82 -8.05 -14.31 0.23
CA ASN A 82 -8.81 -14.89 -0.89
C ASN A 82 -8.19 -16.18 -1.45
N GLY A 83 -7.21 -16.79 -0.75
CA GLY A 83 -6.55 -18.03 -1.17
C GLY A 83 -5.53 -17.89 -2.30
N GLN A 84 -5.25 -16.69 -2.78
CA GLN A 84 -4.34 -16.40 -3.90
C GLN A 84 -2.89 -16.18 -3.41
N VAL A 85 -2.35 -17.13 -2.62
CA VAL A 85 -1.04 -17.01 -1.96
C VAL A 85 0.11 -16.87 -2.99
N LYS A 86 0.04 -17.61 -4.11
CA LYS A 86 1.07 -17.53 -5.17
C LYS A 86 1.13 -16.14 -5.79
N ASP A 87 -0.02 -15.50 -5.99
CA ASP A 87 -0.08 -14.14 -6.53
C ASP A 87 0.41 -13.12 -5.51
N ALA A 88 0.10 -13.29 -4.23
CA ALA A 88 0.65 -12.48 -3.14
C ALA A 88 2.18 -12.50 -3.16
N ILE A 89 2.79 -13.68 -3.20
CA ILE A 89 4.24 -13.85 -3.28
C ILE A 89 4.82 -13.18 -4.55
N LYS A 90 4.13 -13.32 -5.69
CA LYS A 90 4.53 -12.67 -6.95
C LYS A 90 4.53 -11.16 -6.82
N GLN A 91 3.51 -10.56 -6.19
CA GLN A 91 3.45 -9.10 -5.97
C GLN A 91 4.60 -8.62 -5.08
N ILE A 92 4.90 -9.32 -3.98
CA ILE A 92 6.04 -8.99 -3.10
C ILE A 92 7.35 -9.03 -3.90
N LYS A 93 7.60 -10.11 -4.66
CA LYS A 93 8.85 -10.28 -5.43
C LYS A 93 9.01 -9.27 -6.57
N SER A 94 7.91 -8.82 -7.17
CA SER A 94 7.93 -7.85 -8.28
C SER A 94 8.06 -6.40 -7.81
N SER A 95 7.84 -6.13 -6.52
CA SER A 95 7.96 -4.77 -5.99
C SER A 95 9.42 -4.32 -5.97
N LYS A 96 9.67 -3.16 -6.61
CA LYS A 96 10.99 -2.51 -6.60
C LYS A 96 11.19 -1.62 -5.36
N ASN A 97 10.13 -1.29 -4.66
CA ASN A 97 10.19 -0.45 -3.46
C ASN A 97 10.41 -1.34 -2.23
N LYS A 98 11.63 -1.31 -1.69
CA LYS A 98 11.99 -2.09 -0.49
C LYS A 98 11.17 -1.68 0.74
N ASN A 99 10.80 -0.41 0.87
CA ASN A 99 10.00 0.06 2.00
C ASN A 99 8.59 -0.56 1.98
N SER A 100 7.99 -0.67 0.81
CA SER A 100 6.65 -1.28 0.66
C SER A 100 6.62 -2.78 0.93
N THR A 101 7.77 -3.47 0.83
CA THR A 101 7.90 -4.91 1.12
C THR A 101 8.37 -5.19 2.54
N ASN A 102 8.74 -4.16 3.31
CA ASN A 102 9.31 -4.31 4.65
C ASN A 102 8.21 -4.46 5.72
N PHE A 103 7.52 -5.59 5.71
CA PHE A 103 6.54 -5.98 6.73
C PHE A 103 6.64 -7.48 7.03
N PHE A 104 6.34 -7.85 8.27
CA PHE A 104 6.54 -9.19 8.82
C PHE A 104 5.97 -10.30 7.94
N GLU A 105 4.72 -10.16 7.54
CA GLU A 105 3.99 -11.19 6.79
C GLU A 105 4.55 -11.40 5.37
N ALA A 106 5.18 -10.36 4.78
CA ALA A 106 5.87 -10.53 3.50
C ALA A 106 7.07 -11.47 3.64
N TYR A 107 7.85 -11.31 4.70
CA TYR A 107 9.00 -12.20 4.94
C TYR A 107 8.55 -13.62 5.31
N VAL A 108 7.46 -13.79 6.06
CA VAL A 108 6.86 -15.09 6.33
C VAL A 108 6.49 -15.80 5.03
N LEU A 109 5.76 -15.13 4.13
CA LEU A 109 5.37 -15.69 2.84
C LEU A 109 6.57 -16.05 1.96
N LEU A 110 7.59 -15.20 1.93
CA LEU A 110 8.81 -15.46 1.17
C LEU A 110 9.63 -16.61 1.75
N LEU A 111 9.68 -16.73 3.09
CA LEU A 111 10.39 -17.81 3.77
C LEU A 111 9.72 -19.16 3.48
N VAL A 112 8.41 -19.23 3.65
CA VAL A 112 7.65 -20.45 3.34
C VAL A 112 7.82 -20.85 1.88
N ASP A 113 7.73 -19.89 0.93
CA ASP A 113 7.96 -20.18 -0.50
C ASP A 113 9.39 -20.68 -0.79
N SER A 114 10.40 -20.17 -0.07
CA SER A 114 11.78 -20.63 -0.26
C SER A 114 12.02 -22.02 0.33
N LEU A 115 11.43 -22.31 1.49
CA LEU A 115 11.50 -23.64 2.12
C LEU A 115 10.79 -24.70 1.26
N GLN A 116 9.58 -24.41 0.77
CA GLN A 116 8.86 -25.31 -0.16
C GLN A 116 9.66 -25.62 -1.43
N LYS A 117 10.50 -24.68 -1.87
CA LYS A 117 11.37 -24.83 -3.05
C LYS A 117 12.77 -25.37 -2.72
N GLN A 118 12.99 -25.77 -1.47
CA GLN A 118 14.29 -26.29 -0.97
C GLN A 118 15.47 -25.32 -1.22
N LYS A 119 15.19 -24.00 -1.20
CA LYS A 119 16.21 -22.96 -1.38
C LYS A 119 16.75 -22.53 -0.02
N PHE A 120 17.49 -23.39 0.66
CA PHE A 120 17.90 -23.22 2.06
C PHE A 120 18.75 -21.97 2.29
N GLU A 121 19.77 -21.71 1.47
CA GLU A 121 20.59 -20.48 1.58
C GLU A 121 19.73 -19.21 1.53
N LYS A 122 18.74 -19.18 0.62
CA LYS A 122 17.82 -18.06 0.52
C LYS A 122 16.91 -17.98 1.75
N SER A 123 16.53 -19.13 2.31
CA SER A 123 15.72 -19.18 3.52
C SER A 123 16.46 -18.58 4.71
N ASP A 124 17.79 -18.81 4.83
CA ASP A 124 18.63 -18.21 5.86
C ASP A 124 18.64 -16.68 5.77
N LEU A 125 18.84 -16.14 4.56
CA LEU A 125 18.81 -14.70 4.35
C LEU A 125 17.45 -14.09 4.74
N ILE A 126 16.35 -14.74 4.37
CA ILE A 126 15.00 -14.26 4.69
C ILE A 126 14.74 -14.38 6.20
N LEU A 127 15.20 -15.44 6.85
CA LEU A 127 15.06 -15.63 8.30
C LEU A 127 15.79 -14.55 9.08
N ASN A 128 16.99 -14.17 8.66
CA ASN A 128 17.74 -13.07 9.25
C ASN A 128 16.99 -11.72 9.12
N GLU A 129 16.35 -11.49 7.98
CA GLU A 129 15.50 -10.30 7.81
C GLU A 129 14.23 -10.35 8.67
N LEU A 130 13.64 -11.53 8.86
CA LEU A 130 12.47 -11.75 9.69
C LEU A 130 12.76 -11.50 11.18
N GLN A 131 13.97 -11.76 11.64
CA GLN A 131 14.43 -11.57 13.02
C GLN A 131 14.18 -10.15 13.54
N LYS A 132 14.23 -9.14 12.69
CA LYS A 132 13.99 -7.74 13.06
C LYS A 132 12.61 -7.52 13.72
N PHE A 133 11.65 -8.38 13.39
CA PHE A 133 10.27 -8.25 13.84
C PHE A 133 9.96 -9.06 15.11
N GLN A 134 10.89 -9.90 15.59
CA GLN A 134 10.64 -10.80 16.71
C GLN A 134 10.21 -10.07 18.01
N ASN A 135 10.68 -8.82 18.19
CA ASN A 135 10.40 -8.02 19.39
C ASN A 135 9.15 -7.11 19.23
N TYR A 136 8.43 -7.18 18.13
CA TYR A 136 7.25 -6.33 17.89
C TYR A 136 5.99 -6.84 18.59
N GLY A 137 6.00 -8.11 19.04
CA GLY A 137 4.91 -8.70 19.80
C GLY A 137 5.02 -10.22 19.90
N THR A 138 4.23 -10.82 20.79
CA THR A 138 4.22 -12.28 21.06
C THR A 138 3.93 -13.08 19.78
N TYR A 139 3.02 -12.62 18.94
CA TYR A 139 2.67 -13.28 17.69
C TYR A 139 3.88 -13.38 16.73
N GLN A 140 4.61 -12.28 16.53
CA GLN A 140 5.78 -12.25 15.66
C GLN A 140 6.89 -13.14 16.20
N PHE A 141 7.11 -13.12 17.53
CA PHE A 141 8.09 -13.96 18.19
C PHE A 141 7.78 -15.44 18.00
N VAL A 142 6.55 -15.88 18.27
CA VAL A 142 6.15 -17.30 18.16
C VAL A 142 6.29 -17.79 16.72
N ILE A 143 5.84 -17.01 15.73
CA ILE A 143 5.98 -17.40 14.33
C ILE A 143 7.45 -17.46 13.90
N TYR A 144 8.25 -16.47 14.30
CA TYR A 144 9.69 -16.46 14.00
C TYR A 144 10.38 -17.71 14.55
N GLU A 145 10.22 -18.03 15.83
CA GLU A 145 10.84 -19.20 16.46
C GLU A 145 10.33 -20.52 15.84
N THR A 146 9.05 -20.60 15.50
CA THR A 146 8.48 -21.77 14.82
C THR A 146 9.14 -21.99 13.46
N LEU A 147 9.25 -20.95 12.65
CA LEU A 147 9.85 -21.06 11.31
C LEU A 147 11.35 -21.33 11.36
N LYS A 148 12.04 -20.75 12.33
CA LYS A 148 13.47 -21.01 12.60
C LYS A 148 13.70 -22.46 12.98
N ASN A 149 12.91 -23.00 13.91
CA ASN A 149 12.99 -24.39 14.31
C ASN A 149 12.66 -25.33 13.16
N TYR A 150 11.59 -25.04 12.39
CA TYR A 150 11.22 -25.83 11.21
C TYR A 150 12.38 -25.87 10.18
N LYS A 151 13.00 -24.72 9.90
CA LYS A 151 14.15 -24.64 8.98
C LYS A 151 15.32 -25.48 9.44
N ASN A 152 15.59 -25.54 10.75
CA ASN A 152 16.71 -26.30 11.32
C ASN A 152 16.53 -27.83 11.26
N LEU A 153 15.36 -28.31 10.80
CA LEU A 153 15.12 -29.72 10.55
C LEU A 153 15.67 -30.19 9.19
N PHE A 154 16.10 -29.28 8.34
CA PHE A 154 16.64 -29.52 6.99
C PHE A 154 18.07 -29.00 6.85
#